data_806b2a5277f307e4cbbd6463aaeaf504
#
_entry.id   806b2a5277f307e4cbbd6463aaeaf504
#
_cell.length_a   1.000
_cell.length_b   1.000
_cell.length_c   1.000
_cell.angle_alpha   90.00
_cell.angle_beta   90.00
_cell.angle_gamma   90.00
#
_symmetry.space_group_name_H-M   'P 1'
#
loop_
_entity.id
_entity.type
_entity.pdbx_description
1 polymer ?
#
loop_
_entity_poly.entity_id
_entity_poly.type
_entity_poly.pdbx_seq_one_letter_code
_entity_poly.pdbx_strand_id
1 'polypeptide(L)'
;NDKNLEEEIFGPFSLFVECENMNQLKSVIKQINGQLTGTILATNNEMLMNKDLIDILKERVGRVIFNGVPTGVEVSPSMLHGGPYPASTDSRFTAVGIKSIDRWVRPLSYQDFPNELLPDSLKNNNPKNILRLVNGVYTKNKI
;
A
#
# COMPACT_ATOMS: atom_id res chain seq x y z
N ASN A 1 -0.81 -29.07 -8.31
CA ASN A 1 -1.11 -27.64 -8.29
C ASN A 1 -2.52 -27.43 -8.82
N ASP A 2 -3.49 -27.43 -7.94
CA ASP A 2 -4.85 -27.07 -8.29
C ASP A 2 -4.97 -25.53 -8.13
N LYS A 3 -4.97 -24.80 -9.25
CA LYS A 3 -5.06 -23.35 -9.27
C LYS A 3 -6.35 -22.82 -8.64
N ASN A 4 -7.38 -23.65 -8.52
CA ASN A 4 -8.65 -23.28 -7.91
C ASN A 4 -8.54 -23.07 -6.39
N LEU A 5 -7.51 -23.59 -5.73
CA LEU A 5 -7.27 -23.41 -4.30
C LEU A 5 -6.70 -22.04 -3.93
N GLU A 6 -6.23 -21.28 -4.92
CA GLU A 6 -5.67 -19.93 -4.73
C GLU A 6 -6.75 -18.83 -4.89
N GLU A 7 -7.95 -19.18 -5.37
CA GLU A 7 -9.03 -18.23 -5.57
C GLU A 7 -9.81 -18.00 -4.26
N GLU A 8 -10.26 -16.77 -4.06
CA GLU A 8 -11.09 -16.42 -2.92
C GLU A 8 -12.45 -17.11 -3.01
N ILE A 9 -12.79 -17.90 -2.01
CA ILE A 9 -14.08 -18.57 -1.88
C ILE A 9 -14.93 -17.80 -0.87
N PHE A 10 -15.97 -17.12 -1.35
CA PHE A 10 -16.91 -16.41 -0.50
C PHE A 10 -17.79 -17.40 0.28
N GLY A 11 -17.40 -17.69 1.54
CA GLY A 11 -18.09 -18.62 2.42
C GLY A 11 -17.23 -19.02 3.61
N PRO A 12 -17.74 -19.90 4.48
CA PRO A 12 -17.01 -20.41 5.65
C PRO A 12 -15.97 -21.43 5.20
N PHE A 13 -14.92 -20.98 4.54
CA PHE A 13 -13.84 -21.78 4.00
C PHE A 13 -12.48 -21.28 4.50
N SER A 14 -11.58 -22.20 4.83
CA SER A 14 -10.18 -21.93 5.12
C SER A 14 -9.32 -23.08 4.60
N LEU A 15 -8.20 -22.74 3.99
CA LEU A 15 -7.20 -23.70 3.52
C LEU A 15 -6.04 -23.73 4.51
N PHE A 16 -5.70 -24.91 5.03
CA PHE A 16 -4.50 -25.14 5.83
C PHE A 16 -3.47 -25.87 4.99
N VAL A 17 -2.24 -25.35 4.96
CA VAL A 17 -1.11 -25.94 4.29
C VAL A 17 -0.05 -26.26 5.33
N GLU A 18 0.15 -27.55 5.64
CA GLU A 18 1.22 -28.01 6.50
C GLU A 18 2.53 -28.07 5.70
N CYS A 19 3.59 -27.47 6.23
CA CYS A 19 4.92 -27.46 5.63
C CYS A 19 5.91 -28.24 6.50
N GLU A 20 6.67 -29.14 5.91
CA GLU A 20 7.66 -29.98 6.59
C GLU A 20 8.81 -29.16 7.18
N ASN A 21 9.13 -28.04 6.58
CA ASN A 21 10.25 -27.18 6.98
C ASN A 21 10.08 -25.75 6.44
N MET A 22 10.95 -24.86 6.92
CA MET A 22 10.94 -23.45 6.55
C MET A 22 11.18 -23.19 5.06
N ASN A 23 11.97 -24.03 4.37
CA ASN A 23 12.21 -23.88 2.94
C ASN A 23 10.95 -24.16 2.12
N GLN A 24 10.20 -25.19 2.51
CA GLN A 24 8.92 -25.50 1.88
C GLN A 24 7.92 -24.36 2.12
N LEU A 25 7.81 -23.83 3.35
CA LEU A 25 6.97 -22.67 3.66
C LEU A 25 7.31 -21.46 2.78
N LYS A 26 8.59 -21.13 2.68
CA LYS A 26 9.06 -20.03 1.80
C LYS A 26 8.70 -20.27 0.34
N SER A 27 8.80 -21.50 -0.12
CA SER A 27 8.43 -21.89 -1.49
C SER A 27 6.92 -21.72 -1.74
N VAL A 28 6.10 -22.13 -0.79
CA VAL A 28 4.63 -21.95 -0.86
C VAL A 28 4.28 -20.47 -0.92
N ILE A 29 4.82 -19.64 -0.01
CA ILE A 29 4.53 -18.20 0.01
C ILE A 29 4.94 -17.51 -1.30
N LYS A 30 6.05 -17.92 -1.91
CA LYS A 30 6.48 -17.38 -3.22
C LYS A 30 5.49 -17.66 -4.36
N GLN A 31 4.68 -18.69 -4.24
CA GLN A 31 3.69 -19.08 -5.25
C GLN A 31 2.33 -18.44 -5.05
N ILE A 32 2.03 -17.90 -3.86
CA ILE A 32 0.76 -17.25 -3.57
C ILE A 32 0.64 -15.98 -4.43
N ASN A 33 -0.54 -15.77 -5.01
CA ASN A 33 -0.90 -14.53 -5.67
C ASN A 33 -0.93 -13.36 -4.68
N GLY A 34 -0.97 -12.12 -5.19
CA GLY A 34 -1.04 -10.92 -4.35
C GLY A 34 -2.24 -10.94 -3.40
N GLN A 35 -2.01 -10.63 -2.13
CA GLN A 35 -3.00 -10.63 -1.06
C GLN A 35 -3.07 -9.25 -0.40
N LEU A 36 -4.19 -8.93 0.25
CA LEU A 36 -4.34 -7.68 1.00
C LEU A 36 -3.49 -7.68 2.27
N THR A 37 -3.45 -8.80 2.99
CA THR A 37 -2.73 -8.92 4.26
C THR A 37 -2.05 -10.28 4.39
N GLY A 38 -0.95 -10.29 5.13
CA GLY A 38 -0.32 -11.52 5.60
C GLY A 38 0.06 -11.37 7.07
N THR A 39 -0.31 -12.35 7.88
CA THR A 39 0.01 -12.37 9.30
C THR A 39 1.05 -13.44 9.60
N ILE A 40 2.06 -13.08 10.36
CA ILE A 40 3.03 -14.00 10.92
C ILE A 40 2.74 -14.16 12.40
N LEU A 41 2.50 -15.39 12.85
CA LEU A 41 2.36 -15.76 14.27
C LEU A 41 3.64 -16.50 14.68
N ALA A 42 4.47 -15.85 15.47
CA ALA A 42 5.77 -16.38 15.88
C ALA A 42 6.30 -15.66 17.12
N THR A 43 7.30 -16.22 17.77
CA THR A 43 8.08 -15.50 18.76
C THR A 43 9.08 -14.54 18.09
N ASN A 44 9.53 -13.53 18.85
CA ASN A 44 10.56 -12.60 18.34
C ASN A 44 11.85 -13.33 17.92
N ASN A 45 12.24 -14.37 18.67
CA ASN A 45 13.45 -15.15 18.36
C ASN A 45 13.32 -15.94 17.06
N GLU A 46 12.17 -16.56 16.82
CA GLU A 46 11.90 -17.25 15.56
C GLU A 46 11.97 -16.29 14.37
N MET A 47 11.44 -15.08 14.53
CA MET A 47 11.51 -14.07 13.47
C MET A 47 12.93 -13.55 13.24
N LEU A 48 13.72 -13.38 14.28
CA LEU A 48 15.14 -12.98 14.14
C LEU A 48 15.95 -14.01 13.37
N MET A 49 15.63 -15.29 13.51
CA MET A 49 16.27 -16.38 12.79
C MET A 49 15.76 -16.56 11.34
N ASN A 50 14.58 -16.01 11.04
CA ASN A 50 13.89 -16.20 9.75
C ASN A 50 13.50 -14.85 9.12
N LYS A 51 14.37 -13.85 9.16
CA LYS A 51 14.10 -12.52 8.61
C LYS A 51 13.74 -12.53 7.13
N ASP A 52 14.33 -13.44 6.38
CA ASP A 52 14.07 -13.63 4.95
C ASP A 52 12.61 -14.05 4.66
N LEU A 53 11.92 -14.65 5.64
CA LEU A 53 10.47 -14.92 5.50
C LEU A 53 9.66 -13.61 5.36
N ILE A 54 10.04 -12.57 6.12
CA ILE A 54 9.41 -11.24 6.02
C ILE A 54 9.67 -10.66 4.63
N ASP A 55 10.89 -10.80 4.12
CA ASP A 55 11.26 -10.30 2.80
C ASP A 55 10.47 -10.97 1.67
N ILE A 56 10.19 -12.26 1.82
CA ILE A 56 9.36 -13.00 0.88
C ILE A 56 7.89 -12.58 0.98
N LEU A 57 7.38 -12.45 2.21
CA LEU A 57 5.97 -12.15 2.44
C LEU A 57 5.60 -10.73 1.97
N LYS A 58 6.46 -9.72 2.21
CA LYS A 58 6.20 -8.33 1.78
C LYS A 58 6.02 -8.17 0.27
N GLU A 59 6.59 -9.09 -0.54
CA GLU A 59 6.41 -9.10 -1.99
C GLU A 59 5.02 -9.65 -2.41
N ARG A 60 4.29 -10.22 -1.48
CA ARG A 60 3.01 -10.91 -1.73
C ARG A 60 1.80 -10.21 -1.10
N VAL A 61 2.03 -9.29 -0.16
CA VAL A 61 0.93 -8.68 0.60
C VAL A 61 1.05 -7.16 0.62
N GLY A 62 -0.08 -6.49 0.75
CA GLY A 62 -0.09 -5.04 0.94
C GLY A 62 0.21 -4.62 2.38
N ARG A 63 -0.06 -5.50 3.36
CA ARG A 63 0.15 -5.22 4.78
C ARG A 63 0.66 -6.47 5.50
N VAL A 64 1.84 -6.35 6.10
CA VAL A 64 2.41 -7.42 6.97
C VAL A 64 1.99 -7.16 8.41
N ILE A 65 1.47 -8.18 9.07
CA ILE A 65 1.01 -8.13 10.46
C ILE A 65 1.82 -9.14 11.28
N PHE A 66 2.20 -8.76 12.48
CA PHE A 66 2.92 -9.65 13.40
C PHE A 66 2.10 -9.90 14.67
N ASN A 67 1.85 -11.18 14.99
CA ASN A 67 1.09 -11.62 16.16
C ASN A 67 -0.26 -10.92 16.34
N GLY A 68 -0.95 -10.66 15.24
CA GLY A 68 -2.24 -10.00 15.23
C GLY A 68 -3.14 -10.52 14.12
N VAL A 69 -4.36 -10.04 14.10
CA VAL A 69 -5.32 -10.31 13.03
C VAL A 69 -5.60 -9.04 12.24
N PRO A 70 -5.93 -9.13 10.95
CA PRO A 70 -6.36 -7.96 10.19
C PRO A 70 -7.60 -7.37 10.85
N THR A 71 -7.48 -6.19 11.42
CA THR A 71 -8.61 -5.41 11.93
C THR A 71 -9.19 -4.56 10.83
N GLY A 72 -10.32 -3.88 11.12
CA GLY A 72 -10.89 -2.89 10.22
C GLY A 72 -9.87 -1.81 9.83
N VAL A 73 -10.22 -1.02 8.85
CA VAL A 73 -9.38 0.06 8.35
C VAL A 73 -9.59 1.34 9.17
N GLU A 74 -8.49 2.06 9.42
CA GLU A 74 -8.52 3.37 10.06
C GLU A 74 -8.28 4.48 9.02
N VAL A 75 -8.81 5.68 9.31
CA VAL A 75 -8.51 6.87 8.52
C VAL A 75 -7.21 7.48 9.04
N SER A 76 -6.09 6.97 8.57
CA SER A 76 -4.75 7.45 8.94
C SER A 76 -3.85 7.59 7.71
N PRO A 77 -2.78 8.41 7.78
CA PRO A 77 -1.84 8.57 6.67
C PRO A 77 -1.09 7.29 6.30
N SER A 78 -0.93 6.36 7.24
CA SER A 78 -0.23 5.09 7.06
C SER A 78 -1.15 3.93 6.66
N MET A 79 -2.46 4.15 6.62
CA MET A 79 -3.39 3.09 6.24
C MET A 79 -3.21 2.71 4.79
N LEU A 80 -3.00 1.41 4.57
CA LEU A 80 -2.99 0.80 3.25
C LEU A 80 -4.03 -0.33 3.20
N HIS A 81 -4.98 -0.21 2.29
CA HIS A 81 -5.88 -1.28 1.88
C HIS A 81 -5.71 -1.51 0.39
N GLY A 82 -4.81 -2.37 0.04
CA GLY A 82 -4.37 -2.70 -1.31
C GLY A 82 -3.30 -3.77 -1.22
N GLY A 83 -2.62 -4.04 -2.32
CA GLY A 83 -1.55 -5.02 -2.37
C GLY A 83 -1.14 -5.32 -3.81
N PRO A 84 -0.20 -6.24 -4.02
CA PRO A 84 0.17 -6.70 -5.34
C PRO A 84 -1.03 -7.32 -6.06
N TYR A 85 -1.04 -7.26 -7.39
CA TYR A 85 -2.10 -7.91 -8.18
C TYR A 85 -2.21 -9.42 -7.83
N PRO A 86 -3.42 -10.00 -7.68
CA PRO A 86 -4.74 -9.43 -7.94
C PRO A 86 -5.40 -8.72 -6.73
N ALA A 87 -4.71 -8.55 -5.59
CA ALA A 87 -5.28 -7.88 -4.41
C ALA A 87 -5.73 -6.44 -4.71
N SER A 88 -5.07 -5.75 -5.63
CA SER A 88 -5.55 -4.50 -6.21
C SER A 88 -5.15 -4.39 -7.67
N THR A 89 -5.90 -3.61 -8.45
CA THR A 89 -5.61 -3.34 -9.86
C THR A 89 -4.45 -2.38 -10.04
N ASP A 90 -4.18 -1.55 -9.04
CA ASP A 90 -3.02 -0.66 -9.00
C ASP A 90 -2.46 -0.61 -7.56
N SER A 91 -1.32 -1.27 -7.37
CA SER A 91 -0.65 -1.40 -6.07
C SER A 91 -0.06 -0.10 -5.52
N ARG A 92 -0.04 0.99 -6.31
CA ARG A 92 0.46 2.31 -5.88
C ARG A 92 -0.53 3.04 -4.99
N PHE A 93 -1.79 2.64 -4.99
CA PHE A 93 -2.87 3.34 -4.31
C PHE A 93 -3.53 2.48 -3.23
N THR A 94 -4.05 3.14 -2.21
CA THR A 94 -4.91 2.51 -1.20
C THR A 94 -6.39 2.71 -1.55
N ALA A 95 -7.22 1.71 -1.27
CA ALA A 95 -8.67 1.82 -1.47
C ALA A 95 -9.35 2.68 -0.40
N VAL A 96 -8.76 2.79 0.80
CA VAL A 96 -9.30 3.53 1.94
C VAL A 96 -8.19 4.30 2.65
N GLY A 97 -8.59 5.21 3.56
CA GLY A 97 -7.68 6.09 4.28
C GLY A 97 -7.53 7.46 3.60
N ILE A 98 -6.71 8.33 4.18
CA ILE A 98 -6.55 9.73 3.73
C ILE A 98 -6.06 9.81 2.28
N LYS A 99 -5.20 8.88 1.87
CA LYS A 99 -4.62 8.84 0.52
C LYS A 99 -5.49 8.15 -0.53
N SER A 100 -6.66 7.69 -0.18
CA SER A 100 -7.56 7.05 -1.16
C SER A 100 -7.99 7.98 -2.29
N ILE A 101 -7.95 9.29 -2.05
CA ILE A 101 -8.22 10.32 -3.06
C ILE A 101 -7.24 10.24 -4.25
N ASP A 102 -6.00 9.78 -4.03
CA ASP A 102 -4.97 9.72 -5.05
C ASP A 102 -5.36 8.82 -6.24
N ARG A 103 -6.31 7.90 -6.03
CA ARG A 103 -6.88 7.05 -7.10
C ARG A 103 -7.75 7.83 -8.10
N TRP A 104 -8.24 8.97 -7.71
CA TRP A 104 -9.25 9.74 -8.43
C TRP A 104 -8.72 11.05 -8.98
N VAL A 105 -7.47 11.38 -8.70
CA VAL A 105 -6.81 12.58 -9.14
C VAL A 105 -5.59 12.26 -10.00
N ARG A 106 -5.18 13.20 -10.80
CA ARG A 106 -3.93 13.13 -11.57
C ARG A 106 -3.18 14.45 -11.49
N PRO A 107 -1.87 14.45 -11.58
CA PRO A 107 -1.12 15.68 -11.72
C PRO A 107 -1.48 16.39 -13.04
N LEU A 108 -1.48 17.72 -12.99
CA LEU A 108 -1.60 18.60 -14.15
C LEU A 108 -0.51 19.66 -14.06
N SER A 109 0.22 19.84 -15.15
CA SER A 109 1.26 20.86 -15.27
C SER A 109 0.77 22.03 -16.12
N TYR A 110 1.10 23.25 -15.72
CA TYR A 110 0.98 24.45 -16.53
C TYR A 110 2.38 24.90 -16.91
N GLN A 111 2.64 25.04 -18.20
CA GLN A 111 3.93 25.52 -18.75
C GLN A 111 3.67 26.77 -19.59
N ASP A 112 4.50 27.80 -19.38
CA ASP A 112 4.40 29.08 -20.09
C ASP A 112 3.00 29.69 -20.05
N PHE A 113 2.27 29.44 -18.96
CA PHE A 113 0.88 29.84 -18.79
C PHE A 113 0.76 31.21 -18.14
N PRO A 114 -0.07 32.15 -18.65
CA PRO A 114 -0.24 33.46 -18.06
C PRO A 114 -0.70 33.39 -16.62
N ASN A 115 -0.01 34.13 -15.72
CA ASN A 115 -0.27 34.11 -14.28
C ASN A 115 -1.73 34.45 -13.93
N GLU A 116 -2.35 35.36 -14.70
CA GLU A 116 -3.72 35.84 -14.49
C GLU A 116 -4.76 34.73 -14.73
N LEU A 117 -4.43 33.79 -15.60
CA LEU A 117 -5.29 32.66 -15.96
C LEU A 117 -5.07 31.42 -15.09
N LEU A 118 -4.01 31.40 -14.27
CA LEU A 118 -3.78 30.30 -13.35
C LEU A 118 -4.87 30.22 -12.27
N PRO A 119 -5.17 29.00 -11.78
CA PRO A 119 -5.96 28.86 -10.54
C PRO A 119 -5.34 29.66 -9.39
N ASP A 120 -6.14 30.21 -8.50
CA ASP A 120 -5.65 31.04 -7.39
C ASP A 120 -4.59 30.37 -6.51
N SER A 121 -4.68 29.04 -6.37
CA SER A 121 -3.66 28.24 -5.64
C SER A 121 -2.28 28.24 -6.30
N LEU A 122 -2.19 28.57 -7.58
CA LEU A 122 -0.93 28.55 -8.36
C LEU A 122 -0.44 29.97 -8.73
N LYS A 123 -1.26 31.00 -8.54
CA LYS A 123 -0.85 32.39 -8.84
C LYS A 123 0.37 32.81 -8.02
N ASN A 124 1.26 33.55 -8.66
CA ASN A 124 2.52 34.00 -8.05
C ASN A 124 2.32 34.75 -6.73
N ASN A 125 1.31 35.61 -6.64
CA ASN A 125 1.00 36.39 -5.45
C ASN A 125 0.37 35.61 -4.28
N ASN A 126 0.08 34.31 -4.45
CA ASN A 126 -0.51 33.41 -3.44
C ASN A 126 -1.74 34.01 -2.71
N PRO A 127 -2.82 34.35 -3.42
CA PRO A 127 -3.96 35.07 -2.82
C PRO A 127 -4.67 34.29 -1.73
N LYS A 128 -4.51 32.94 -1.72
CA LYS A 128 -5.08 32.07 -0.69
C LYS A 128 -4.17 31.85 0.52
N ASN A 129 -2.97 32.43 0.52
CA ASN A 129 -1.97 32.27 1.59
C ASN A 129 -1.73 30.80 1.98
N ILE A 130 -1.71 29.89 1.00
CA ILE A 130 -1.50 28.46 1.21
C ILE A 130 -0.01 28.10 1.18
N LEU A 131 0.35 27.05 1.90
CA LEU A 131 1.71 26.50 1.85
C LEU A 131 1.92 25.80 0.50
N ARG A 132 2.98 26.20 -0.22
CA ARG A 132 3.34 25.70 -1.55
C ARG A 132 4.79 25.25 -1.58
N LEU A 133 5.08 24.29 -2.44
CA LEU A 133 6.45 23.91 -2.75
C LEU A 133 6.94 24.78 -3.95
N VAL A 134 7.90 25.64 -3.70
CA VAL A 134 8.48 26.52 -4.73
C VAL A 134 9.98 26.25 -4.81
N ASN A 135 10.46 25.80 -5.96
CA ASN A 135 11.88 25.45 -6.17
C ASN A 135 12.45 24.53 -5.08
N GLY A 136 11.65 23.56 -4.62
CA GLY A 136 12.05 22.60 -3.59
C GLY A 136 11.90 23.10 -2.14
N VAL A 137 11.42 24.31 -1.91
CA VAL A 137 11.24 24.91 -0.57
C VAL A 137 9.75 25.15 -0.28
N TYR A 138 9.27 24.69 0.89
CA TYR A 138 7.91 25.00 1.33
C TYR A 138 7.81 26.45 1.81
N THR A 139 6.91 27.23 1.23
CA THR A 139 6.74 28.63 1.53
C THR A 139 5.30 29.09 1.30
N LYS A 140 4.90 30.16 2.00
CA LYS A 140 3.69 30.94 1.71
C LYS A 140 3.96 32.23 0.96
N ASN A 141 5.21 32.54 0.72
CA ASN A 141 5.62 33.80 0.09
C ASN A 141 5.13 33.90 -1.36
N LYS A 142 5.08 35.12 -1.85
CA LYS A 142 4.95 35.42 -3.28
C LYS A 142 6.18 34.92 -4.02
N ILE A 143 6.04 34.62 -5.29
CA ILE A 143 7.11 34.25 -6.21
C ILE A 143 7.43 35.48 -7.07
#